data_0f390884ce5a6cef64427eca4f2dffa7
#
_entry.id   0f390884ce5a6cef64427eca4f2dffa7
#
_cell.length_a   1.000
_cell.length_b   1.000
_cell.length_c   1.000
_cell.angle_alpha   90.00
_cell.angle_beta   90.00
_cell.angle_gamma   90.00
#
_symmetry.space_group_name_H-M   'P 1'
#
loop_
_entity.id
_entity.type
_entity.pdbx_description
1 polymer ?
#
loop_
_entity_poly.entity_id
_entity_poly.type
_entity_poly.pdbx_seq_one_letter_code
_entity_poly.pdbx_strand_id
1 'polypeptide(L)'
;AILRAIETCGKDNVYVVLVSDGLGVNVFKDEAYKNMTKEQKKEIRDKEFKAALRQLGVKEKNIILLSDIDKDSKNRFELMKKIILEFENNLKNVTHISHHYEYDDHPMHIKNGQVLKNLKDEGKVKDALYFMKPQYVKFIPEKNRVIYQVNDMSEYNKVKKACYEYKIVDIENGRHGVGYISAHSYFDNLLKSPNL
;
A
#
# COMPACT_ATOMS: atom_id res chain seq x y z
N ALA A 1 -8.72 -2.01 5.24
CA ALA A 1 -9.19 -2.11 3.85
C ALA A 1 -8.93 -3.50 3.25
N ILE A 2 -7.66 -4.01 3.17
CA ILE A 2 -7.32 -5.29 2.49
C ILE A 2 -8.09 -6.48 3.06
N LEU A 3 -8.15 -6.66 4.38
CA LEU A 3 -8.90 -7.76 5.00
C LEU A 3 -10.39 -7.71 4.61
N ARG A 4 -11.01 -6.53 4.67
CA ARG A 4 -12.41 -6.35 4.24
C ARG A 4 -12.61 -6.68 2.77
N ALA A 5 -11.71 -6.22 1.91
CA ALA A 5 -11.76 -6.56 0.49
C ALA A 5 -11.69 -8.08 0.28
N ILE A 6 -10.80 -8.78 1.01
CA ILE A 6 -10.67 -10.25 0.92
C ILE A 6 -11.95 -10.94 1.41
N GLU A 7 -12.57 -10.48 2.50
CA GLU A 7 -13.82 -11.05 2.98
C GLU A 7 -14.98 -10.84 2.01
N THR A 8 -15.06 -9.65 1.43
CA THR A 8 -16.17 -9.29 0.53
C THR A 8 -16.02 -9.93 -0.85
N CYS A 9 -14.82 -9.92 -1.41
CA CYS A 9 -14.56 -10.30 -2.81
C CYS A 9 -13.84 -11.65 -2.94
N GLY A 10 -13.33 -12.20 -1.85
CA GLY A 10 -12.45 -13.38 -1.86
C GLY A 10 -11.00 -13.03 -2.22
N LYS A 11 -10.07 -13.82 -1.69
CA LYS A 11 -8.61 -13.60 -1.84
C LYS A 11 -8.09 -13.65 -3.28
N ASP A 12 -8.85 -14.24 -4.19
CA ASP A 12 -8.48 -14.32 -5.61
C ASP A 12 -8.74 -13.02 -6.36
N ASN A 13 -9.63 -12.18 -5.84
CA ASN A 13 -10.12 -10.97 -6.48
C ASN A 13 -9.54 -9.67 -5.85
N VAL A 14 -8.60 -9.79 -4.92
CA VAL A 14 -7.94 -8.63 -4.32
C VAL A 14 -6.52 -8.51 -4.85
N TYR A 15 -6.26 -7.41 -5.54
CA TYR A 15 -4.96 -7.06 -6.12
C TYR A 15 -4.36 -5.88 -5.37
N VAL A 16 -3.06 -5.90 -5.17
CA VAL A 16 -2.32 -4.81 -4.50
C VAL A 16 -1.20 -4.33 -5.42
N VAL A 17 -1.25 -3.04 -5.76
CA VAL A 17 -0.28 -2.41 -6.65
C VAL A 17 0.63 -1.49 -5.85
N LEU A 18 1.95 -1.78 -5.84
CA LEU A 18 2.96 -0.90 -5.26
C LEU A 18 3.50 0.05 -6.33
N VAL A 19 3.19 1.33 -6.18
CA VAL A 19 3.56 2.37 -7.16
C VAL A 19 5.01 2.84 -6.99
N SER A 20 5.53 2.83 -5.75
CA SER A 20 6.87 3.33 -5.41
C SER A 20 7.82 2.17 -5.11
N ASP A 21 9.08 2.32 -5.50
CA ASP A 21 10.19 1.41 -5.18
C ASP A 21 10.70 1.51 -3.73
N GLY A 22 10.23 2.51 -2.97
CA GLY A 22 10.64 2.73 -1.58
C GLY A 22 12.08 3.19 -1.37
N LEU A 23 12.79 3.60 -2.43
CA LEU A 23 14.21 4.02 -2.35
C LEU A 23 14.43 5.39 -1.70
N GLY A 24 13.37 6.21 -1.61
CA GLY A 24 13.45 7.57 -1.08
C GLY A 24 13.53 7.69 0.45
N VAL A 25 13.58 6.59 1.18
CA VAL A 25 13.62 6.62 2.65
C VAL A 25 15.00 7.02 3.19
N ASN A 26 15.02 7.82 4.26
CA ASN A 26 16.26 8.34 4.85
C ASN A 26 17.18 7.24 5.39
N VAL A 27 16.65 6.13 5.85
CA VAL A 27 17.39 4.97 6.35
C VAL A 27 18.47 4.51 5.35
N PHE A 28 18.20 4.60 4.06
CA PHE A 28 19.19 4.21 3.03
C PHE A 28 20.37 5.18 2.86
N LYS A 29 20.40 6.28 3.61
CA LYS A 29 21.54 7.20 3.69
C LYS A 29 22.55 6.76 4.75
N ASP A 30 22.20 5.83 5.65
CA ASP A 30 23.06 5.35 6.71
C ASP A 30 24.23 4.54 6.16
N GLU A 31 25.36 4.53 6.86
CA GLU A 31 26.59 3.84 6.47
C GLU A 31 26.37 2.35 6.15
N ALA A 32 25.47 1.68 6.88
CA ALA A 32 25.13 0.27 6.64
C ALA A 32 24.61 -0.02 5.22
N TYR A 33 24.07 0.99 4.53
CA TYR A 33 23.49 0.86 3.19
C TYR A 33 24.29 1.57 2.11
N LYS A 34 25.40 2.21 2.46
CA LYS A 34 26.18 3.06 1.56
C LYS A 34 26.65 2.34 0.31
N ASN A 35 27.10 1.09 0.46
CA ASN A 35 27.63 0.28 -0.63
C ASN A 35 26.57 -0.57 -1.36
N MET A 36 25.31 -0.49 -0.96
CA MET A 36 24.23 -1.23 -1.62
C MET A 36 23.78 -0.53 -2.90
N THR A 37 23.56 -1.32 -3.95
CA THR A 37 22.96 -0.84 -5.19
C THR A 37 21.51 -0.46 -4.99
N LYS A 38 20.92 0.26 -5.96
CA LYS A 38 19.49 0.58 -5.95
C LYS A 38 18.64 -0.69 -5.98
N GLU A 39 19.05 -1.68 -6.73
CA GLU A 39 18.39 -2.97 -6.86
C GLU A 39 18.37 -3.72 -5.52
N GLN A 40 19.48 -3.77 -4.81
CA GLN A 40 19.57 -4.38 -3.48
C GLN A 40 18.67 -3.67 -2.47
N LYS A 41 18.67 -2.32 -2.45
CA LYS A 41 17.78 -1.53 -1.59
C LYS A 41 16.30 -1.76 -1.91
N LYS A 42 15.95 -1.82 -3.21
CA LYS A 42 14.61 -2.15 -3.68
C LYS A 42 14.19 -3.54 -3.20
N GLU A 43 15.04 -4.54 -3.37
CA GLU A 43 14.75 -5.92 -2.96
C GLU A 43 14.43 -6.03 -1.46
N ILE A 44 15.14 -5.31 -0.61
CA ILE A 44 14.84 -5.22 0.83
C ILE A 44 13.40 -4.73 1.03
N ARG A 45 13.01 -3.63 0.37
CA ARG A 45 11.67 -3.05 0.51
C ARG A 45 10.58 -3.97 -0.04
N ASP A 46 10.83 -4.60 -1.17
CA ASP A 46 9.89 -5.54 -1.80
C ASP A 46 9.64 -6.77 -0.92
N LYS A 47 10.70 -7.32 -0.29
CA LYS A 47 10.58 -8.44 0.65
C LYS A 47 9.72 -8.09 1.85
N GLU A 48 9.92 -6.93 2.47
CA GLU A 48 9.11 -6.44 3.60
C GLU A 48 7.64 -6.29 3.19
N PHE A 49 7.39 -5.64 2.07
CA PHE A 49 6.04 -5.39 1.55
C PHE A 49 5.29 -6.69 1.22
N LYS A 50 5.92 -7.58 0.45
CA LYS A 50 5.33 -8.86 0.09
C LYS A 50 5.07 -9.74 1.31
N ALA A 51 5.99 -9.77 2.28
CA ALA A 51 5.80 -10.53 3.51
C ALA A 51 4.60 -10.00 4.32
N ALA A 52 4.46 -8.69 4.46
CA ALA A 52 3.30 -8.08 5.13
C ALA A 52 1.97 -8.41 4.43
N LEU A 53 1.93 -8.34 3.10
CA LEU A 53 0.73 -8.69 2.33
C LEU A 53 0.34 -10.16 2.44
N ARG A 54 1.32 -11.08 2.52
CA ARG A 54 1.06 -12.50 2.77
C ARG A 54 0.38 -12.74 4.12
N GLN A 55 0.78 -12.02 5.17
CA GLN A 55 0.13 -12.09 6.49
C GLN A 55 -1.34 -11.61 6.44
N LEU A 56 -1.66 -10.68 5.55
CA LEU A 56 -3.02 -10.24 5.30
C LEU A 56 -3.82 -11.18 4.39
N GLY A 57 -3.18 -12.19 3.79
CA GLY A 57 -3.83 -13.18 2.93
C GLY A 57 -3.89 -12.82 1.45
N VAL A 58 -3.15 -11.79 1.00
CA VAL A 58 -3.02 -11.46 -0.43
C VAL A 58 -2.19 -12.53 -1.13
N LYS A 59 -2.68 -13.04 -2.27
CA LYS A 59 -1.94 -14.01 -3.07
C LYS A 59 -0.74 -13.36 -3.77
N GLU A 60 0.38 -14.06 -3.84
CA GLU A 60 1.61 -13.56 -4.49
C GLU A 60 1.36 -13.09 -5.93
N LYS A 61 0.61 -13.86 -6.72
CA LYS A 61 0.26 -13.51 -8.10
C LYS A 61 -0.58 -12.24 -8.25
N ASN A 62 -1.18 -11.76 -7.15
CA ASN A 62 -2.00 -10.56 -7.11
C ASN A 62 -1.25 -9.34 -6.55
N ILE A 63 0.06 -9.48 -6.29
CA ILE A 63 0.93 -8.39 -5.87
C ILE A 63 1.69 -7.87 -7.09
N ILE A 64 1.45 -6.63 -7.46
CA ILE A 64 2.04 -6.00 -8.64
C ILE A 64 2.97 -4.89 -8.17
N LEU A 65 4.25 -5.00 -8.53
CA LEU A 65 5.24 -3.97 -8.25
C LEU A 65 5.51 -3.21 -9.54
N LEU A 66 5.16 -1.94 -9.63
CA LEU A 66 5.33 -1.17 -10.86
C LEU A 66 6.80 -1.04 -11.27
N SER A 67 7.70 -1.03 -10.29
CA SER A 67 9.15 -1.02 -10.53
C SER A 67 9.72 -2.31 -11.14
N ASP A 68 8.97 -3.42 -11.14
CA ASP A 68 9.33 -4.65 -11.85
C ASP A 68 8.92 -4.59 -13.33
N ILE A 69 7.90 -3.78 -13.65
CA ILE A 69 7.40 -3.58 -15.02
C ILE A 69 8.22 -2.50 -15.73
N ASP A 70 8.45 -1.36 -15.04
CA ASP A 70 9.26 -0.27 -15.56
C ASP A 70 10.17 0.28 -14.45
N LYS A 71 11.48 0.22 -14.69
CA LYS A 71 12.49 0.70 -13.75
C LYS A 71 12.60 2.23 -13.71
N ASP A 72 12.11 2.94 -14.72
CA ASP A 72 12.11 4.41 -14.72
C ASP A 72 10.98 4.93 -13.82
N SER A 73 11.38 5.42 -12.67
CA SER A 73 10.44 5.98 -11.69
C SER A 73 9.64 7.19 -12.22
N LYS A 74 10.07 7.83 -13.30
CA LYS A 74 9.33 8.94 -13.94
C LYS A 74 8.02 8.48 -14.56
N ASN A 75 7.97 7.22 -15.03
CA ASN A 75 6.81 6.65 -15.72
C ASN A 75 5.77 6.03 -14.76
N ARG A 76 6.05 5.98 -13.45
CA ARG A 76 5.22 5.24 -12.46
C ARG A 76 3.74 5.61 -12.47
N PHE A 77 3.40 6.88 -12.64
CA PHE A 77 2.00 7.34 -12.63
C PHE A 77 1.27 7.01 -13.94
N GLU A 78 1.97 7.08 -15.07
CA GLU A 78 1.41 6.63 -16.35
C GLU A 78 1.23 5.11 -16.37
N LEU A 79 2.16 4.38 -15.78
CA LEU A 79 2.03 2.93 -15.62
C LEU A 79 0.89 2.58 -14.65
N MET A 80 0.75 3.28 -13.53
CA MET A 80 -0.40 3.14 -12.62
C MET A 80 -1.72 3.35 -13.35
N LYS A 81 -1.82 4.42 -14.17
CA LYS A 81 -2.99 4.71 -14.99
C LYS A 81 -3.32 3.58 -15.95
N LYS A 82 -2.30 3.03 -16.66
CA LYS A 82 -2.48 1.87 -17.55
C LYS A 82 -3.03 0.66 -16.82
N ILE A 83 -2.46 0.30 -15.67
CA ILE A 83 -2.92 -0.84 -14.85
C ILE A 83 -4.37 -0.66 -14.39
N ILE A 84 -4.75 0.54 -13.93
CA ILE A 84 -6.14 0.84 -13.56
C ILE A 84 -7.09 0.59 -14.74
N LEU A 85 -6.75 1.11 -15.92
CA LEU A 85 -7.58 0.95 -17.12
C LEU A 85 -7.62 -0.50 -17.61
N GLU A 86 -6.53 -1.27 -17.48
CA GLU A 86 -6.52 -2.70 -17.80
C GLU A 86 -7.48 -3.47 -16.87
N PHE A 87 -7.52 -3.17 -15.58
CA PHE A 87 -8.47 -3.78 -14.66
C PHE A 87 -9.92 -3.43 -15.02
N GLU A 88 -10.21 -2.15 -15.30
CA GLU A 88 -11.56 -1.72 -15.73
C GLU A 88 -12.02 -2.40 -17.02
N ASN A 89 -11.12 -2.63 -17.96
CA ASN A 89 -11.46 -3.23 -19.25
C ASN A 89 -11.59 -4.76 -19.18
N ASN A 90 -10.80 -5.42 -18.33
CA ASN A 90 -10.70 -6.87 -18.33
C ASN A 90 -11.49 -7.55 -17.21
N LEU A 91 -11.87 -6.82 -16.17
CA LEU A 91 -12.60 -7.35 -15.04
C LEU A 91 -13.99 -6.70 -14.93
N LYS A 92 -14.92 -7.43 -14.29
CA LYS A 92 -16.26 -6.90 -14.00
C LYS A 92 -16.33 -6.42 -12.56
N ASN A 93 -17.05 -5.32 -12.34
CA ASN A 93 -17.35 -4.79 -10.99
C ASN A 93 -16.09 -4.50 -10.16
N VAL A 94 -15.16 -3.76 -10.74
CA VAL A 94 -13.90 -3.38 -10.08
C VAL A 94 -14.14 -2.16 -9.19
N THR A 95 -13.71 -2.24 -7.94
CA THR A 95 -13.56 -1.09 -7.04
C THR A 95 -12.07 -0.78 -6.89
N HIS A 96 -11.66 0.39 -7.31
CA HIS A 96 -10.29 0.86 -7.11
C HIS A 96 -10.16 1.59 -5.78
N ILE A 97 -9.09 1.30 -5.03
CA ILE A 97 -8.85 1.93 -3.73
C ILE A 97 -7.47 2.58 -3.75
N SER A 98 -7.39 3.89 -3.47
CA SER A 98 -6.14 4.64 -3.41
C SER A 98 -6.08 5.53 -2.17
N HIS A 99 -4.96 6.22 -1.96
CA HIS A 99 -4.86 7.31 -1.00
C HIS A 99 -5.82 8.44 -1.38
N HIS A 100 -6.21 9.26 -0.39
CA HIS A 100 -7.02 10.43 -0.69
C HIS A 100 -6.23 11.44 -1.53
N TYR A 101 -6.87 12.03 -2.52
CA TYR A 101 -6.27 12.92 -3.51
C TYR A 101 -5.96 14.33 -2.99
N GLU A 102 -6.36 14.64 -1.76
CA GLU A 102 -6.18 15.95 -1.12
C GLU A 102 -5.71 15.80 0.34
N TYR A 103 -6.35 14.92 1.12
CA TYR A 103 -6.12 14.81 2.56
C TYR A 103 -5.10 13.70 2.86
N ASP A 104 -3.84 14.01 2.62
CA ASP A 104 -2.67 13.22 3.04
C ASP A 104 -1.49 14.18 3.28
N ASP A 105 -0.50 13.76 4.06
CA ASP A 105 0.70 14.53 4.36
C ASP A 105 1.90 14.14 3.47
N HIS A 106 1.72 13.18 2.55
CA HIS A 106 2.78 12.72 1.67
C HIS A 106 2.45 13.02 0.19
N PRO A 107 3.29 13.81 -0.53
CA PRO A 107 3.00 14.22 -1.91
C PRO A 107 2.74 13.05 -2.88
N MET A 108 3.48 11.93 -2.72
CA MET A 108 3.28 10.74 -3.56
C MET A 108 1.92 10.07 -3.32
N HIS A 109 1.44 10.07 -2.08
CA HIS A 109 0.11 9.56 -1.75
C HIS A 109 -0.98 10.39 -2.41
N ILE A 110 -0.89 11.72 -2.27
CA ILE A 110 -1.79 12.67 -2.93
C ILE A 110 -1.79 12.43 -4.43
N LYS A 111 -0.61 12.27 -5.05
CA LYS A 111 -0.50 12.02 -6.49
C LYS A 111 -1.15 10.71 -6.92
N ASN A 112 -0.99 9.61 -6.15
CA ASN A 112 -1.71 8.36 -6.39
C ASN A 112 -3.22 8.58 -6.39
N GLY A 113 -3.74 9.29 -5.39
CA GLY A 113 -5.16 9.63 -5.29
C GLY A 113 -5.64 10.46 -6.48
N GLN A 114 -4.86 11.46 -6.90
CA GLN A 114 -5.18 12.32 -8.03
C GLN A 114 -5.28 11.55 -9.35
N VAL A 115 -4.38 10.58 -9.60
CA VAL A 115 -4.46 9.73 -10.79
C VAL A 115 -5.80 8.99 -10.84
N LEU A 116 -6.19 8.35 -9.75
CA LEU A 116 -7.48 7.63 -9.68
C LEU A 116 -8.67 8.59 -9.77
N LYS A 117 -8.61 9.74 -9.07
CA LYS A 117 -9.66 10.76 -9.10
C LYS A 117 -9.91 11.28 -10.52
N ASN A 118 -8.85 11.61 -11.24
CA ASN A 118 -8.97 12.09 -12.62
C ASN A 118 -9.63 11.04 -13.53
N LEU A 119 -9.23 9.78 -13.43
CA LEU A 119 -9.86 8.70 -14.20
C LEU A 119 -11.35 8.51 -13.84
N LYS A 120 -11.70 8.70 -12.57
CA LYS A 120 -13.09 8.66 -12.11
C LYS A 120 -13.90 9.83 -12.69
N ASP A 121 -13.35 11.05 -12.63
CA ASP A 121 -14.00 12.27 -13.15
C ASP A 121 -14.17 12.22 -14.69
N GLU A 122 -13.21 11.60 -15.39
CA GLU A 122 -13.27 11.35 -16.82
C GLU A 122 -14.26 10.21 -17.21
N GLY A 123 -14.89 9.56 -16.23
CA GLY A 123 -15.81 8.42 -16.46
C GLY A 123 -15.11 7.13 -16.89
N LYS A 124 -13.79 7.05 -16.81
CA LYS A 124 -12.98 5.88 -17.20
C LYS A 124 -12.91 4.82 -16.10
N VAL A 125 -13.21 5.18 -14.87
CA VAL A 125 -13.30 4.31 -13.71
C VAL A 125 -14.72 4.40 -13.15
N LYS A 126 -15.37 3.24 -12.94
CA LYS A 126 -16.77 3.18 -12.49
C LYS A 126 -16.91 3.30 -10.98
N ASP A 127 -15.98 2.73 -10.22
CA ASP A 127 -16.04 2.76 -8.75
C ASP A 127 -14.67 3.00 -8.14
N ALA A 128 -14.61 3.98 -7.22
CA ALA A 128 -13.37 4.40 -6.57
C ALA A 128 -13.60 4.78 -5.11
N LEU A 129 -12.73 4.27 -4.23
CA LEU A 129 -12.68 4.62 -2.82
C LEU A 129 -11.30 5.22 -2.47
N TYR A 130 -11.29 6.09 -1.48
CA TYR A 130 -10.07 6.76 -1.06
C TYR A 130 -9.87 6.59 0.44
N PHE A 131 -8.80 5.89 0.84
CA PHE A 131 -8.47 5.78 2.25
C PHE A 131 -7.67 7.00 2.72
N MET A 132 -7.86 7.35 3.98
CA MET A 132 -7.19 8.49 4.59
C MET A 132 -6.79 8.19 6.03
N LYS A 133 -5.89 9.00 6.56
CA LYS A 133 -5.48 8.93 7.96
C LYS A 133 -6.60 9.47 8.86
N PRO A 134 -6.76 8.94 10.09
CA PRO A 134 -7.85 9.33 11.01
C PRO A 134 -7.95 10.83 11.26
N GLN A 135 -6.82 11.55 11.32
CA GLN A 135 -6.82 13.00 11.58
C GLN A 135 -7.53 13.83 10.50
N TYR A 136 -7.69 13.30 9.30
CA TYR A 136 -8.34 13.97 8.18
C TYR A 136 -9.83 13.65 8.02
N VAL A 137 -10.34 12.63 8.73
CA VAL A 137 -11.74 12.18 8.60
C VAL A 137 -12.73 13.31 8.86
N LYS A 138 -12.42 14.26 9.75
CA LYS A 138 -13.25 15.43 10.06
C LYS A 138 -13.60 16.31 8.84
N PHE A 139 -12.79 16.25 7.78
CA PHE A 139 -13.03 17.03 6.56
C PHE A 139 -14.00 16.35 5.57
N ILE A 140 -14.37 15.10 5.82
CA ILE A 140 -15.29 14.35 4.96
C ILE A 140 -16.66 14.30 5.62
N PRO A 141 -17.76 14.67 4.93
CA PRO A 141 -19.12 14.50 5.45
C PRO A 141 -19.41 13.05 5.82
N GLU A 142 -20.09 12.79 6.92
CA GLU A 142 -20.35 11.44 7.44
C GLU A 142 -21.00 10.51 6.42
N LYS A 143 -21.96 11.02 5.65
CA LYS A 143 -22.63 10.27 4.58
C LYS A 143 -21.70 9.73 3.49
N ASN A 144 -20.47 10.27 3.40
CA ASN A 144 -19.46 9.90 2.41
C ASN A 144 -18.35 9.03 3.01
N ARG A 145 -18.47 8.62 4.28
CA ARG A 145 -17.46 7.81 4.96
C ARG A 145 -17.84 6.35 4.91
N VAL A 146 -16.83 5.52 4.60
CA VAL A 146 -16.88 4.08 4.81
C VAL A 146 -15.85 3.75 5.88
N ILE A 147 -16.28 3.14 6.98
CA ILE A 147 -15.39 2.79 8.08
C ILE A 147 -15.04 1.32 7.99
N TYR A 148 -13.75 1.04 7.80
CA TYR A 148 -13.19 -0.30 7.87
C TYR A 148 -12.49 -0.49 9.21
N GLN A 149 -12.98 -1.40 10.00
CA GLN A 149 -12.36 -1.78 11.28
C GLN A 149 -12.17 -3.29 11.33
N VAL A 150 -11.28 -3.75 12.19
CA VAL A 150 -11.15 -5.19 12.46
C VAL A 150 -12.37 -5.68 13.24
N ASN A 151 -12.88 -6.86 12.89
CA ASN A 151 -14.07 -7.42 13.52
C ASN A 151 -13.75 -8.15 14.82
N ASP A 152 -12.59 -8.78 14.88
CA ASP A 152 -12.22 -9.67 15.99
C ASP A 152 -10.69 -9.73 16.18
N MET A 153 -10.29 -10.46 17.21
CA MET A 153 -8.87 -10.64 17.55
C MET A 153 -8.10 -11.45 16.50
N SER A 154 -8.75 -12.29 15.69
CA SER A 154 -8.09 -13.04 14.62
C SER A 154 -7.65 -12.09 13.51
N GLU A 155 -8.53 -11.18 13.09
CA GLU A 155 -8.20 -10.14 12.12
C GLU A 155 -7.13 -9.17 12.64
N TYR A 156 -7.27 -8.73 13.91
CA TYR A 156 -6.27 -7.90 14.54
C TYR A 156 -4.89 -8.58 14.56
N ASN A 157 -4.84 -9.86 14.87
CA ASN A 157 -3.59 -10.61 14.86
C ASN A 157 -2.96 -10.71 13.45
N LYS A 158 -3.76 -10.79 12.38
CA LYS A 158 -3.25 -10.71 11.00
C LYS A 158 -2.63 -9.34 10.71
N VAL A 159 -3.31 -8.25 11.10
CA VAL A 159 -2.77 -6.88 10.97
C VAL A 159 -1.48 -6.74 11.77
N LYS A 160 -1.47 -7.20 13.01
CA LYS A 160 -0.31 -7.19 13.89
C LYS A 160 0.88 -7.93 13.27
N LYS A 161 0.67 -9.14 12.76
CA LYS A 161 1.70 -9.93 12.08
C LYS A 161 2.22 -9.20 10.84
N ALA A 162 1.34 -8.61 10.02
CA ALA A 162 1.74 -7.83 8.86
C ALA A 162 2.62 -6.62 9.23
N CYS A 163 2.29 -5.92 10.32
CA CYS A 163 3.13 -4.83 10.83
C CYS A 163 4.48 -5.35 11.35
N TYR A 164 4.51 -6.49 12.01
CA TYR A 164 5.75 -7.09 12.50
C TYR A 164 6.69 -7.52 11.36
N GLU A 165 6.18 -7.86 10.19
CA GLU A 165 7.03 -8.16 9.03
C GLU A 165 7.97 -7.00 8.68
N TYR A 166 7.57 -5.76 8.89
CA TYR A 166 8.42 -4.58 8.71
C TYR A 166 9.47 -4.37 9.80
N LYS A 167 9.35 -5.08 10.94
CA LYS A 167 10.30 -5.00 12.07
C LYS A 167 11.38 -6.08 12.01
N ILE A 168 11.21 -7.12 11.19
CA ILE A 168 12.13 -8.25 11.15
C ILE A 168 13.48 -7.78 10.63
N VAL A 169 14.53 -8.10 11.38
CA VAL A 169 15.93 -7.96 10.99
C VAL A 169 16.52 -9.36 10.86
N ASP A 170 16.77 -9.75 9.63
CA ASP A 170 17.38 -11.03 9.23
C ASP A 170 18.19 -10.76 7.97
N ILE A 171 19.42 -10.30 8.19
CA ILE A 171 20.30 -9.77 7.14
C ILE A 171 20.60 -10.85 6.10
N GLU A 172 20.80 -12.10 6.54
CA GLU A 172 21.12 -13.22 5.66
C GLU A 172 20.01 -13.49 4.65
N ASN A 173 18.76 -13.27 5.06
CA ASN A 173 17.58 -13.39 4.20
C ASN A 173 17.13 -12.05 3.59
N GLY A 174 17.94 -11.00 3.70
CA GLY A 174 17.69 -9.68 3.11
C GLY A 174 16.53 -8.92 3.78
N ARG A 175 16.28 -9.15 5.08
CA ARG A 175 15.30 -8.43 5.90
C ARG A 175 16.05 -7.47 6.81
N HIS A 176 15.78 -6.19 6.69
CA HIS A 176 16.55 -5.14 7.37
C HIS A 176 15.72 -4.25 8.31
N GLY A 177 14.41 -4.46 8.38
CA GLY A 177 13.53 -3.65 9.21
C GLY A 177 13.38 -2.20 8.73
N VAL A 178 13.74 -1.90 7.48
CA VAL A 178 13.79 -0.55 6.90
C VAL A 178 12.44 0.15 6.98
N GLY A 179 11.36 -0.58 6.71
CA GLY A 179 10.01 -0.01 6.77
C GLY A 179 9.65 0.48 8.16
N TYR A 180 9.95 -0.32 9.18
CA TYR A 180 9.70 0.07 10.56
C TYR A 180 10.59 1.23 11.00
N ILE A 181 11.89 1.17 10.74
CA ILE A 181 12.83 2.25 11.09
C ILE A 181 12.39 3.57 10.45
N SER A 182 11.91 3.53 9.20
CA SER A 182 11.46 4.72 8.45
C SER A 182 10.18 5.36 9.00
N ALA A 183 9.30 4.57 9.64
CA ALA A 183 7.95 5.00 10.00
C ALA A 183 7.46 4.39 11.33
N HIS A 184 8.36 4.16 12.29
CA HIS A 184 8.09 3.43 13.53
C HIS A 184 6.87 3.96 14.30
N SER A 185 6.70 5.27 14.40
CA SER A 185 5.59 5.88 15.13
C SER A 185 4.21 5.49 14.55
N TYR A 186 4.09 5.33 13.24
CA TYR A 186 2.85 4.86 12.61
C TYR A 186 2.58 3.41 12.96
N PHE A 187 3.58 2.54 12.88
CA PHE A 187 3.46 1.13 13.26
C PHE A 187 3.11 0.96 14.74
N ASP A 188 3.78 1.70 15.62
CA ASP A 188 3.55 1.61 17.06
C ASP A 188 2.15 2.10 17.45
N ASN A 189 1.65 3.16 16.81
CA ASN A 189 0.29 3.62 17.01
C ASN A 189 -0.75 2.60 16.52
N LEU A 190 -0.54 2.01 15.34
CA LEU A 190 -1.42 0.98 14.80
C LEU A 190 -1.46 -0.27 15.69
N LEU A 191 -0.33 -0.62 16.31
CA LEU A 191 -0.21 -1.79 17.19
C LEU A 191 -0.77 -1.57 18.62
N LYS A 192 -1.05 -0.33 19.01
CA LYS A 192 -1.62 0.00 20.33
C LYS A 192 -3.13 -0.16 20.39
N SER A 193 -3.82 -0.05 19.25
CA SER A 193 -5.28 -0.08 19.21
C SER A 193 -5.79 -1.03 18.14
N PRO A 194 -6.63 -2.01 18.48
CA PRO A 194 -7.28 -2.90 17.51
C PRO A 194 -8.36 -2.20 16.67
N ASN A 195 -8.70 -0.95 17.00
CA ASN A 195 -9.80 -0.19 16.41
C ASN A 195 -9.32 0.86 15.39
N LEU A 196 -8.19 0.64 14.76
CA LEU A 196 -7.68 1.52 13.71
C LEU A 196 -8.07 1.05 12.31
#